data_e18224fa848c117861a4400b7f74fcfb
#
_entry.id   e18224fa848c117861a4400b7f74fcfb
#
_cell.length_a   1.000
_cell.length_b   1.000
_cell.length_c   1.000
_cell.angle_alpha   90.00
_cell.angle_beta   90.00
_cell.angle_gamma   90.00
#
_symmetry.space_group_name_H-M   'P 1'
#
loop_
_entity.id
_entity.type
_entity.pdbx_description
1 polymer ?
#
loop_
_entity_poly.entity_id
_entity_poly.type
_entity_poly.pdbx_seq_one_letter_code
_entity_poly.pdbx_strand_id
1 'polypeptide(L)'
;MKEMLRMADKSKVDEVKQMLEYTQKGTAKATVGNYMVVLRNDPLVRESMKYNKLTGRIDIVKKLWWNEEICKLDDDGRTYFYYFFERYYKLTSEKCMDKALRIEANSRAYHPICEYLEQLEWDGQERIRYVLQRYMGADASDFVYEVVKHFLMEALSRIYRPGCKADEMLCLVGQQGAGKSTFFRFLALNDDWFSDDLKQLNDSKIYEHLRGHWIMEMSEMIAAISAKSNEEIKSFLTRQKDTYRNPYDKYEEDRKRQCIFAGSTNTRQFIPFDRTGARRFLPIAIDSSKAEKHILDDEKEARAYFDQLWAEAMEIYWSTENKSSLLKFSKEMEQKISEYRKQFTQEDTMAGMIQGWLDAYKGTHVCSVQIWKEAFDHFEREPKKFETNEICSIMDTQITGWKRDGIHRFSKEGYGRQRSWVREGTEEGGNCLLYTSPSPRDRTRSR
;
A
#
# COMPACT_ATOMS: atom_id res chain seq x y z
N MET A 1 -42.11 10.43 -0.24
CA MET A 1 -43.01 11.20 -1.16
C MET A 1 -43.88 12.23 -0.45
N LYS A 2 -44.69 11.87 0.57
CA LYS A 2 -45.46 12.86 1.37
C LYS A 2 -44.55 13.86 2.10
N GLU A 3 -43.38 13.46 2.51
CA GLU A 3 -42.41 14.28 3.22
C GLU A 3 -41.74 15.31 2.30
N MET A 4 -41.39 14.95 1.08
CA MET A 4 -40.91 15.88 0.06
C MET A 4 -41.93 16.99 -0.22
N LEU A 5 -43.21 16.63 -0.29
CA LEU A 5 -44.32 17.59 -0.49
C LEU A 5 -44.50 18.56 0.69
N ARG A 6 -44.13 18.14 1.91
CA ARG A 6 -44.12 18.98 3.11
C ARG A 6 -42.90 19.89 3.20
N MET A 7 -41.75 19.44 2.68
CA MET A 7 -40.46 20.16 2.75
C MET A 7 -40.32 21.20 1.63
N ALA A 8 -40.96 21.01 0.47
CA ALA A 8 -40.90 21.94 -0.64
C ALA A 8 -41.80 23.17 -0.39
N ASP A 9 -41.14 24.30 -0.13
CA ASP A 9 -41.83 25.60 -0.04
C ASP A 9 -42.18 26.10 -1.46
N LYS A 10 -43.46 26.14 -1.78
CA LYS A 10 -43.96 26.55 -3.11
C LYS A 10 -43.47 27.93 -3.52
N SER A 11 -43.41 28.90 -2.59
CA SER A 11 -43.00 30.25 -2.87
C SER A 11 -41.54 30.30 -3.38
N LYS A 12 -40.66 29.50 -2.74
CA LYS A 12 -39.25 29.40 -3.12
C LYS A 12 -39.01 28.65 -4.43
N VAL A 13 -39.82 27.62 -4.69
CA VAL A 13 -39.79 26.93 -6.00
C VAL A 13 -40.15 27.90 -7.12
N ASP A 14 -41.16 28.78 -6.92
CA ASP A 14 -41.58 29.74 -7.93
C ASP A 14 -40.54 30.87 -8.14
N GLU A 15 -39.81 31.30 -7.10
CA GLU A 15 -38.68 32.19 -7.22
C GLU A 15 -37.54 31.55 -8.08
N VAL A 16 -37.20 30.30 -7.83
CA VAL A 16 -36.15 29.60 -8.60
C VAL A 16 -36.57 29.40 -10.06
N LYS A 17 -37.87 29.13 -10.31
CA LYS A 17 -38.42 29.05 -11.68
C LYS A 17 -38.19 30.32 -12.47
N GLN A 18 -38.30 31.51 -11.86
CA GLN A 18 -38.06 32.78 -12.56
C GLN A 18 -36.61 32.93 -13.06
N MET A 19 -35.68 32.19 -12.49
CA MET A 19 -34.27 32.20 -12.88
C MET A 19 -33.92 31.23 -14.03
N LEU A 20 -34.91 30.38 -14.43
CA LEU A 20 -34.67 29.38 -15.46
C LEU A 20 -34.80 29.97 -16.86
N GLU A 21 -34.10 29.38 -17.81
CA GLU A 21 -34.30 29.63 -19.23
C GLU A 21 -35.50 28.84 -19.76
N TYR A 22 -36.32 29.52 -20.55
CA TYR A 22 -37.53 28.94 -21.16
C TYR A 22 -37.43 28.88 -22.69
N THR A 23 -38.16 27.94 -23.27
CA THR A 23 -38.41 27.90 -24.71
C THR A 23 -39.42 28.97 -25.11
N GLN A 24 -39.53 29.25 -26.40
CA GLN A 24 -40.56 30.16 -26.91
C GLN A 24 -42.00 29.74 -26.55
N LYS A 25 -42.19 28.46 -26.23
CA LYS A 25 -43.49 27.87 -25.83
C LYS A 25 -43.75 27.94 -24.30
N GLY A 26 -42.87 28.60 -23.53
CA GLY A 26 -42.99 28.72 -22.09
C GLY A 26 -42.63 27.46 -21.27
N THR A 27 -41.93 26.47 -21.88
CA THR A 27 -41.46 25.28 -21.19
C THR A 27 -40.01 25.49 -20.75
N ALA A 28 -39.63 25.14 -19.52
CA ALA A 28 -38.27 25.22 -19.05
C ALA A 28 -37.33 24.34 -19.93
N LYS A 29 -36.22 24.91 -20.39
CA LYS A 29 -35.24 24.16 -21.18
C LYS A 29 -34.55 23.13 -20.29
N ALA A 30 -34.52 21.85 -20.70
CA ALA A 30 -33.78 20.81 -19.98
C ALA A 30 -32.27 20.87 -20.28
N THR A 31 -31.61 21.98 -19.90
CA THR A 31 -30.17 22.24 -20.08
C THR A 31 -29.44 22.06 -18.77
N VAL A 32 -28.13 21.74 -18.84
CA VAL A 32 -27.26 21.63 -17.65
C VAL A 32 -27.36 22.93 -16.82
N GLY A 33 -27.42 24.10 -17.47
CA GLY A 33 -27.53 25.39 -16.81
C GLY A 33 -28.76 25.48 -15.90
N ASN A 34 -29.94 25.09 -16.40
CA ASN A 34 -31.15 25.12 -15.60
C ASN A 34 -31.12 24.15 -14.41
N TYR A 35 -30.57 22.95 -14.57
CA TYR A 35 -30.31 22.04 -13.44
C TYR A 35 -29.40 22.67 -12.40
N MET A 36 -28.31 23.34 -12.85
CA MET A 36 -27.41 24.06 -11.95
C MET A 36 -28.05 25.20 -11.20
N VAL A 37 -28.93 25.97 -11.87
CA VAL A 37 -29.73 27.02 -11.20
C VAL A 37 -30.56 26.43 -10.06
N VAL A 38 -31.25 25.32 -10.31
CA VAL A 38 -32.05 24.65 -9.26
C VAL A 38 -31.16 24.15 -8.12
N LEU A 39 -30.08 23.44 -8.44
CA LEU A 39 -29.15 22.87 -7.43
C LEU A 39 -28.54 23.92 -6.52
N ARG A 40 -28.34 25.13 -7.01
CA ARG A 40 -27.71 26.24 -6.26
C ARG A 40 -28.69 27.11 -5.49
N ASN A 41 -29.93 27.20 -5.94
CA ASN A 41 -30.89 28.18 -5.40
C ASN A 41 -32.05 27.54 -4.65
N ASP A 42 -32.46 26.29 -4.97
CA ASP A 42 -33.55 25.65 -4.24
C ASP A 42 -33.06 25.20 -2.84
N PRO A 43 -33.71 25.72 -1.76
CA PRO A 43 -33.26 25.42 -0.38
C PRO A 43 -33.28 23.94 -0.01
N LEU A 44 -34.11 23.12 -0.68
CA LEU A 44 -34.21 21.70 -0.41
C LEU A 44 -32.93 20.96 -0.86
N VAL A 45 -32.44 21.27 -2.06
CA VAL A 45 -31.30 20.58 -2.67
C VAL A 45 -29.96 21.37 -2.64
N ARG A 46 -30.05 22.67 -2.29
CA ARG A 46 -28.86 23.50 -2.16
C ARG A 46 -27.89 22.94 -1.11
N GLU A 47 -26.63 22.87 -1.47
CA GLU A 47 -25.56 22.38 -0.58
C GLU A 47 -25.70 20.93 -0.10
N SER A 48 -26.54 20.14 -0.79
CA SER A 48 -26.83 18.78 -0.39
C SER A 48 -25.76 17.76 -0.78
N MET A 49 -24.82 18.13 -1.65
CA MET A 49 -23.85 17.19 -2.19
C MET A 49 -22.45 17.73 -2.21
N LYS A 50 -21.48 16.83 -2.04
CA LYS A 50 -20.03 17.06 -2.19
C LYS A 50 -19.41 15.93 -3.00
N TYR A 51 -18.32 16.22 -3.73
CA TYR A 51 -17.51 15.18 -4.37
C TYR A 51 -16.45 14.69 -3.41
N ASN A 52 -16.51 13.42 -3.06
CA ASN A 52 -15.57 12.76 -2.17
C ASN A 52 -14.33 12.31 -2.95
N LYS A 53 -13.18 12.95 -2.70
CA LYS A 53 -11.90 12.66 -3.38
C LYS A 53 -11.34 11.27 -3.04
N LEU A 54 -11.65 10.70 -1.88
CA LEU A 54 -11.20 9.37 -1.48
C LEU A 54 -11.96 8.28 -2.27
N THR A 55 -13.30 8.37 -2.29
CA THR A 55 -14.14 7.39 -2.98
C THR A 55 -14.30 7.70 -4.47
N GLY A 56 -14.05 8.95 -4.92
CA GLY A 56 -14.31 9.40 -6.27
C GLY A 56 -15.81 9.36 -6.62
N ARG A 57 -16.69 9.50 -5.63
CA ARG A 57 -18.16 9.49 -5.77
C ARG A 57 -18.75 10.77 -5.21
N ILE A 58 -20.03 10.97 -5.49
CA ILE A 58 -20.82 12.05 -4.89
C ILE A 58 -21.40 11.55 -3.58
N ASP A 59 -21.20 12.31 -2.50
CA ASP A 59 -21.84 12.08 -1.22
C ASP A 59 -22.95 13.09 -1.02
N ILE A 60 -24.07 12.63 -0.46
CA ILE A 60 -25.19 13.46 0.00
C ILE A 60 -24.91 13.83 1.45
N VAL A 61 -24.61 15.09 1.69
CA VAL A 61 -24.14 15.60 2.99
C VAL A 61 -25.21 16.34 3.79
N LYS A 62 -26.44 16.29 3.30
CA LYS A 62 -27.60 16.95 3.91
C LYS A 62 -28.78 15.98 3.98
N LYS A 63 -29.58 16.07 5.05
CA LYS A 63 -30.86 15.36 5.11
C LYS A 63 -31.79 15.83 3.99
N LEU A 64 -32.21 14.89 3.18
CA LEU A 64 -33.18 15.06 2.12
C LEU A 64 -34.43 14.20 2.42
N TRP A 65 -35.43 14.18 1.54
CA TRP A 65 -36.67 13.45 1.75
C TRP A 65 -36.57 11.93 1.65
N TRP A 66 -35.41 11.39 1.26
CA TRP A 66 -35.18 9.93 1.15
C TRP A 66 -34.06 9.41 2.01
N ASN A 67 -33.19 10.26 2.55
CA ASN A 67 -32.09 9.85 3.43
C ASN A 67 -32.16 10.61 4.76
N GLU A 68 -31.74 9.96 5.82
CA GLU A 68 -31.66 10.59 7.15
C GLU A 68 -30.23 10.97 7.52
N GLU A 69 -29.25 10.29 6.95
CA GLU A 69 -27.82 10.44 7.23
C GLU A 69 -27.02 10.71 5.95
N ILE A 70 -25.76 11.06 6.11
CA ILE A 70 -24.80 11.19 5.00
C ILE A 70 -24.69 9.83 4.30
N CYS A 71 -24.90 9.80 3.00
CA CYS A 71 -24.83 8.59 2.20
C CYS A 71 -24.19 8.84 0.85
N LYS A 72 -23.71 7.77 0.22
CA LYS A 72 -23.24 7.83 -1.18
C LYS A 72 -24.46 8.01 -2.10
N LEU A 73 -24.34 8.87 -3.11
CA LEU A 73 -25.37 8.97 -4.14
C LEU A 73 -25.38 7.68 -4.98
N ASP A 74 -26.42 6.91 -4.83
CA ASP A 74 -26.70 5.67 -5.56
C ASP A 74 -27.75 5.87 -6.66
N ASP A 75 -28.18 4.79 -7.30
CA ASP A 75 -29.18 4.84 -8.36
C ASP A 75 -30.57 5.25 -7.85
N ASP A 76 -30.90 4.88 -6.62
CA ASP A 76 -32.17 5.31 -5.98
C ASP A 76 -32.14 6.82 -5.69
N GLY A 77 -31.08 7.32 -5.12
CA GLY A 77 -30.85 8.75 -4.89
C GLY A 77 -30.94 9.56 -6.18
N ARG A 78 -30.33 9.05 -7.29
CA ARG A 78 -30.45 9.66 -8.63
C ARG A 78 -31.90 9.67 -9.12
N THR A 79 -32.63 8.60 -8.89
CA THR A 79 -34.07 8.51 -9.24
C THR A 79 -34.91 9.52 -8.45
N TYR A 80 -34.62 9.73 -7.18
CA TYR A 80 -35.26 10.75 -6.36
C TYR A 80 -34.97 12.18 -6.83
N PHE A 81 -33.73 12.47 -7.22
CA PHE A 81 -33.36 13.75 -7.84
C PHE A 81 -34.12 13.96 -9.16
N TYR A 82 -34.13 12.92 -10.03
CA TYR A 82 -34.89 13.01 -11.28
C TYR A 82 -36.34 13.33 -11.05
N TYR A 83 -37.03 12.61 -10.15
CA TYR A 83 -38.41 12.85 -9.79
C TYR A 83 -38.62 14.27 -9.25
N PHE A 84 -37.72 14.79 -8.42
CA PHE A 84 -37.74 16.16 -7.91
C PHE A 84 -37.70 17.19 -9.05
N PHE A 85 -36.76 17.08 -9.96
CA PHE A 85 -36.59 17.98 -11.10
C PHE A 85 -37.80 17.93 -12.04
N GLU A 86 -38.28 16.75 -12.37
CA GLU A 86 -39.46 16.56 -13.21
C GLU A 86 -40.68 17.17 -12.56
N ARG A 87 -40.94 16.87 -11.31
CA ARG A 87 -42.15 17.27 -10.60
C ARG A 87 -42.28 18.79 -10.41
N TYR A 88 -41.23 19.41 -9.95
CA TYR A 88 -41.26 20.83 -9.55
C TYR A 88 -40.81 21.77 -10.66
N TYR A 89 -39.90 21.37 -11.51
CA TYR A 89 -39.24 22.23 -12.50
C TYR A 89 -39.52 21.83 -13.95
N LYS A 90 -40.19 20.70 -14.18
CA LYS A 90 -40.46 20.15 -15.53
C LYS A 90 -39.14 19.88 -16.32
N LEU A 91 -38.05 19.60 -15.65
CA LEU A 91 -36.77 19.25 -16.24
C LEU A 91 -36.67 17.72 -16.34
N THR A 92 -36.63 17.17 -17.56
CA THR A 92 -36.80 15.74 -17.85
C THR A 92 -35.60 15.08 -18.52
N SER A 93 -34.41 15.71 -18.53
CA SER A 93 -33.19 15.16 -19.15
C SER A 93 -32.24 14.55 -18.10
N GLU A 94 -32.26 13.24 -17.91
CA GLU A 94 -31.34 12.55 -17.01
C GLU A 94 -29.86 12.87 -17.35
N LYS A 95 -29.51 12.89 -18.64
CA LYS A 95 -28.13 13.21 -19.08
C LYS A 95 -27.69 14.61 -18.66
N CYS A 96 -28.58 15.60 -18.67
CA CYS A 96 -28.26 16.95 -18.20
C CYS A 96 -28.22 17.03 -16.68
N MET A 97 -29.12 16.31 -16.01
CA MET A 97 -29.12 16.15 -14.56
C MET A 97 -27.79 15.56 -14.06
N ASP A 98 -27.34 14.42 -14.59
CA ASP A 98 -26.11 13.78 -14.18
C ASP A 98 -24.89 14.69 -14.32
N LYS A 99 -24.83 15.44 -15.43
CA LYS A 99 -23.77 16.43 -15.63
C LYS A 99 -23.82 17.55 -14.59
N ALA A 100 -25.00 18.04 -14.28
CA ALA A 100 -25.19 19.11 -13.32
C ALA A 100 -24.84 18.65 -11.89
N LEU A 101 -25.31 17.45 -11.48
CA LEU A 101 -24.97 16.84 -10.19
C LEU A 101 -23.45 16.71 -10.04
N ARG A 102 -22.77 16.21 -11.10
CA ARG A 102 -21.30 16.05 -11.09
C ARG A 102 -20.58 17.40 -11.01
N ILE A 103 -21.02 18.42 -11.73
CA ILE A 103 -20.42 19.77 -11.71
C ILE A 103 -20.61 20.39 -10.32
N GLU A 104 -21.84 20.35 -9.77
CA GLU A 104 -22.12 20.96 -8.47
C GLU A 104 -21.36 20.26 -7.36
N ALA A 105 -21.35 18.93 -7.33
CA ALA A 105 -20.59 18.18 -6.34
C ALA A 105 -19.08 18.48 -6.41
N ASN A 106 -18.51 18.56 -7.62
CA ASN A 106 -17.08 18.89 -7.80
C ASN A 106 -16.71 20.30 -7.36
N SER A 107 -17.63 21.28 -7.45
CA SER A 107 -17.41 22.63 -6.95
C SER A 107 -17.20 22.68 -5.42
N ARG A 108 -17.59 21.60 -4.72
CA ARG A 108 -17.47 21.41 -3.28
C ARG A 108 -16.75 20.10 -2.97
N ALA A 109 -15.70 19.78 -3.75
CA ALA A 109 -14.91 18.58 -3.56
C ALA A 109 -14.19 18.63 -2.21
N TYR A 110 -14.21 17.52 -1.49
CA TYR A 110 -13.60 17.39 -0.18
C TYR A 110 -12.86 16.05 -0.04
N HIS A 111 -12.00 15.95 0.98
CA HIS A 111 -11.33 14.70 1.34
C HIS A 111 -11.71 14.33 2.78
N PRO A 112 -12.50 13.27 3.02
CA PRO A 112 -13.09 13.01 4.32
C PRO A 112 -12.05 12.79 5.42
N ILE A 113 -10.94 12.11 5.11
CA ILE A 113 -9.85 11.86 6.08
C ILE A 113 -9.13 13.18 6.41
N CYS A 114 -8.83 14.03 5.42
CA CYS A 114 -8.18 15.31 5.68
C CYS A 114 -9.07 16.21 6.54
N GLU A 115 -10.37 16.36 6.18
CA GLU A 115 -11.32 17.15 6.98
C GLU A 115 -11.44 16.63 8.43
N TYR A 116 -11.36 15.31 8.64
CA TYR A 116 -11.38 14.71 9.98
C TYR A 116 -10.10 15.03 10.76
N LEU A 117 -8.94 14.76 10.16
CA LEU A 117 -7.64 14.95 10.82
C LEU A 117 -7.34 16.42 11.16
N GLU A 118 -7.78 17.35 10.30
CA GLU A 118 -7.61 18.80 10.50
C GLU A 118 -8.44 19.37 11.66
N GLN A 119 -9.41 18.59 12.18
CA GLN A 119 -10.20 18.97 13.37
C GLN A 119 -9.58 18.46 14.67
N LEU A 120 -8.57 17.58 14.59
CA LEU A 120 -7.92 17.01 15.77
C LEU A 120 -6.92 18.03 16.36
N GLU A 121 -6.96 18.19 17.66
CA GLU A 121 -6.01 19.00 18.42
C GLU A 121 -5.19 18.09 19.34
N TRP A 122 -3.86 18.14 19.20
CA TRP A 122 -2.96 17.33 20.02
C TRP A 122 -2.87 17.86 21.44
N ASP A 123 -3.03 16.97 22.41
CA ASP A 123 -2.96 17.31 23.84
C ASP A 123 -1.54 17.38 24.41
N GLY A 124 -0.50 17.19 23.57
CA GLY A 124 0.90 17.25 23.96
C GLY A 124 1.46 15.95 24.54
N GLN A 125 0.68 14.85 24.60
CA GLN A 125 1.16 13.56 25.10
C GLN A 125 1.61 12.63 23.97
N GLU A 126 2.78 12.04 24.13
CA GLU A 126 3.31 11.05 23.17
C GLU A 126 2.47 9.76 23.18
N ARG A 127 1.97 9.35 22.03
CA ARG A 127 1.22 8.11 21.83
C ARG A 127 1.83 7.19 20.79
N ILE A 128 2.49 7.77 19.80
CA ILE A 128 3.14 7.01 18.74
C ILE A 128 4.14 6.01 19.33
N ARG A 129 4.89 6.42 20.34
CA ARG A 129 5.88 5.58 21.04
C ARG A 129 5.24 4.40 21.77
N TYR A 130 4.08 4.62 22.36
CA TYR A 130 3.50 3.70 23.34
C TYR A 130 2.31 2.90 22.78
N VAL A 131 1.78 3.21 21.61
CA VAL A 131 0.56 2.56 21.08
C VAL A 131 0.68 1.05 20.93
N LEU A 132 1.82 0.56 20.45
CA LEU A 132 2.03 -0.88 20.31
C LEU A 132 2.36 -1.55 21.66
N GLN A 133 3.02 -0.87 22.59
CA GLN A 133 3.18 -1.37 23.96
C GLN A 133 1.81 -1.53 24.62
N ARG A 134 1.00 -0.47 24.57
CA ARG A 134 -0.29 -0.40 25.25
C ARG A 134 -1.26 -1.49 24.79
N TYR A 135 -1.44 -1.65 23.49
CA TYR A 135 -2.48 -2.53 22.93
C TYR A 135 -1.97 -3.85 22.38
N MET A 136 -0.69 -3.97 22.08
CA MET A 136 -0.11 -5.14 21.42
C MET A 136 1.02 -5.79 22.22
N GLY A 137 1.48 -5.17 23.32
CA GLY A 137 2.55 -5.68 24.16
C GLY A 137 3.92 -5.74 23.48
N ALA A 138 4.16 -4.85 22.50
CA ALA A 138 5.47 -4.66 21.91
C ALA A 138 6.35 -3.76 22.83
N ASP A 139 7.67 -3.84 22.67
CA ASP A 139 8.59 -2.99 23.41
C ASP A 139 8.48 -1.53 22.97
N ALA A 140 8.43 -0.57 23.89
CA ALA A 140 8.45 0.87 23.60
C ALA A 140 9.88 1.37 23.31
N SER A 141 10.56 0.74 22.38
CA SER A 141 11.91 1.10 21.97
C SER A 141 11.92 2.21 20.92
N ASP A 142 13.05 2.90 20.76
CA ASP A 142 13.23 3.87 19.69
C ASP A 142 13.07 3.23 18.31
N PHE A 143 13.42 1.94 18.17
CA PHE A 143 13.21 1.17 16.97
C PHE A 143 11.71 1.07 16.61
N VAL A 144 10.88 0.62 17.55
CA VAL A 144 9.43 0.48 17.35
C VAL A 144 8.79 1.85 17.10
N TYR A 145 9.19 2.88 17.85
CA TYR A 145 8.73 4.25 17.63
C TYR A 145 9.00 4.74 16.21
N GLU A 146 10.24 4.60 15.70
CA GLU A 146 10.59 5.06 14.36
C GLU A 146 9.84 4.29 13.26
N VAL A 147 9.60 2.98 13.44
CA VAL A 147 8.84 2.16 12.49
C VAL A 147 7.36 2.60 12.48
N VAL A 148 6.74 2.77 13.64
CA VAL A 148 5.33 3.21 13.72
C VAL A 148 5.18 4.63 13.17
N LYS A 149 6.06 5.55 13.57
CA LYS A 149 6.08 6.92 13.04
C LYS A 149 6.18 6.92 11.52
N HIS A 150 7.09 6.15 10.95
CA HIS A 150 7.28 6.06 9.51
C HIS A 150 5.99 5.62 8.81
N PHE A 151 5.34 4.56 9.31
CA PHE A 151 4.07 4.07 8.77
C PHE A 151 2.97 5.14 8.80
N LEU A 152 2.86 5.90 9.90
CA LEU A 152 1.91 7.01 10.01
C LEU A 152 2.24 8.15 9.02
N MET A 153 3.53 8.45 8.84
CA MET A 153 3.96 9.48 7.87
C MET A 153 3.69 9.06 6.42
N GLU A 154 3.84 7.77 6.10
CA GLU A 154 3.41 7.24 4.79
C GLU A 154 1.90 7.39 4.60
N ALA A 155 1.09 7.07 5.62
CA ALA A 155 -0.36 7.21 5.59
C ALA A 155 -0.81 8.65 5.34
N LEU A 156 -0.25 9.62 6.09
CA LEU A 156 -0.52 11.04 5.89
C LEU A 156 -0.06 11.51 4.51
N SER A 157 1.13 11.09 4.09
CA SER A 157 1.65 11.48 2.77
C SER A 157 0.77 10.98 1.63
N ARG A 158 0.16 9.80 1.76
CA ARG A 158 -0.74 9.25 0.73
C ARG A 158 -2.03 10.05 0.56
N ILE A 159 -2.57 10.65 1.62
CA ILE A 159 -3.80 11.46 1.54
C ILE A 159 -3.52 12.92 1.17
N TYR A 160 -2.43 13.54 1.68
CA TYR A 160 -2.07 14.92 1.36
C TYR A 160 -1.29 15.07 0.04
N ARG A 161 -0.59 14.02 -0.38
CA ARG A 161 0.22 13.95 -1.60
C ARG A 161 -0.06 12.64 -2.35
N PRO A 162 -1.28 12.43 -2.86
CA PRO A 162 -1.67 11.18 -3.52
C PRO A 162 -0.67 10.75 -4.58
N GLY A 163 -0.30 9.47 -4.56
CA GLY A 163 0.70 8.91 -5.46
C GLY A 163 2.14 9.13 -5.03
N CYS A 164 2.43 9.63 -3.83
CA CYS A 164 3.78 9.62 -3.28
C CYS A 164 4.30 8.18 -3.12
N LYS A 165 5.61 8.02 -3.07
CA LYS A 165 6.22 6.73 -2.77
C LYS A 165 5.97 6.39 -1.31
N ALA A 166 5.29 5.28 -1.07
CA ALA A 166 5.00 4.67 0.24
C ALA A 166 4.84 3.18 -0.05
N ASP A 167 5.90 2.42 0.09
CA ASP A 167 6.01 1.02 -0.32
C ASP A 167 6.41 0.08 0.84
N GLU A 168 6.56 0.61 2.03
CA GLU A 168 6.74 -0.16 3.25
C GLU A 168 5.39 -0.58 3.85
N MET A 169 5.38 -1.73 4.51
CA MET A 169 4.20 -2.32 5.13
C MET A 169 4.51 -2.71 6.57
N LEU A 170 3.83 -2.09 7.53
CA LEU A 170 3.90 -2.50 8.93
C LEU A 170 3.25 -3.87 9.10
N CYS A 171 4.00 -4.84 9.64
CA CYS A 171 3.53 -6.21 9.85
C CYS A 171 3.55 -6.56 11.34
N LEU A 172 2.38 -6.76 11.93
CA LEU A 172 2.25 -7.22 13.32
C LEU A 172 2.33 -8.74 13.37
N VAL A 173 3.34 -9.25 14.08
CA VAL A 173 3.65 -10.68 14.15
C VAL A 173 3.43 -11.18 15.58
N GLY A 174 2.45 -12.07 15.78
CA GLY A 174 2.16 -12.61 17.10
C GLY A 174 0.91 -13.48 17.12
N GLN A 175 0.52 -13.92 18.30
CA GLN A 175 -0.53 -14.93 18.50
C GLN A 175 -1.86 -14.55 17.86
N GLN A 176 -2.65 -15.57 17.52
CA GLN A 176 -4.03 -15.40 17.08
C GLN A 176 -4.87 -14.81 18.22
N GLY A 177 -5.84 -13.94 17.89
CA GLY A 177 -6.69 -13.32 18.90
C GLY A 177 -6.07 -12.10 19.61
N ALA A 178 -4.83 -11.70 19.28
CA ALA A 178 -4.16 -10.54 19.88
C ALA A 178 -4.73 -9.17 19.47
N GLY A 179 -5.82 -9.11 18.69
CA GLY A 179 -6.44 -7.86 18.27
C GLY A 179 -5.75 -7.12 17.12
N LYS A 180 -4.86 -7.78 16.34
CA LYS A 180 -4.08 -7.15 15.27
C LYS A 180 -4.94 -6.43 14.22
N SER A 181 -5.94 -7.09 13.67
CA SER A 181 -6.85 -6.50 12.68
C SER A 181 -7.71 -5.39 13.30
N THR A 182 -8.14 -5.54 14.54
CA THR A 182 -8.85 -4.48 15.29
C THR A 182 -7.96 -3.26 15.48
N PHE A 183 -6.66 -3.44 15.75
CA PHE A 183 -5.70 -2.36 15.83
C PHE A 183 -5.63 -1.55 14.53
N PHE A 184 -5.49 -2.20 13.38
CA PHE A 184 -5.46 -1.50 12.08
C PHE A 184 -6.80 -0.86 11.74
N ARG A 185 -7.93 -1.49 12.12
CA ARG A 185 -9.27 -0.91 11.95
C ARG A 185 -9.43 0.38 12.77
N PHE A 186 -9.00 0.40 14.02
CA PHE A 186 -9.06 1.61 14.85
C PHE A 186 -8.05 2.67 14.41
N LEU A 187 -6.90 2.23 13.91
CA LEU A 187 -5.92 3.13 13.32
C LEU A 187 -6.46 3.84 12.06
N ALA A 188 -7.38 3.24 11.33
CA ALA A 188 -8.06 3.89 10.22
C ALA A 188 -9.11 4.93 10.65
N LEU A 189 -9.40 5.09 11.96
CA LEU A 189 -10.34 6.01 12.61
C LEU A 189 -11.82 5.72 12.30
N ASN A 190 -12.15 5.47 11.06
CA ASN A 190 -13.49 5.10 10.60
C ASN A 190 -13.44 3.72 9.95
N ASP A 191 -14.39 2.85 10.30
CA ASP A 191 -14.44 1.48 9.78
C ASP A 191 -14.59 1.45 8.25
N ASP A 192 -15.23 2.46 7.64
CA ASP A 192 -15.34 2.60 6.18
C ASP A 192 -13.99 2.92 5.49
N TRP A 193 -12.99 3.35 6.23
CA TRP A 193 -11.65 3.65 5.71
C TRP A 193 -10.66 2.49 5.86
N PHE A 194 -11.11 1.41 6.48
CA PHE A 194 -10.37 0.16 6.66
C PHE A 194 -10.92 -0.94 5.76
N SER A 195 -10.05 -1.81 5.29
CA SER A 195 -10.45 -3.08 4.65
C SER A 195 -9.41 -4.16 4.93
N ASP A 196 -9.89 -5.36 5.22
CA ASP A 196 -9.15 -6.61 5.34
C ASP A 196 -9.48 -7.62 4.23
N ASP A 197 -10.26 -7.19 3.23
CA ASP A 197 -10.75 -8.06 2.14
C ASP A 197 -9.80 -8.14 0.93
N LEU A 198 -8.49 -7.99 1.15
CA LEU A 198 -7.50 -8.09 0.08
C LEU A 198 -6.92 -9.52 0.01
N LYS A 199 -7.64 -10.44 -0.65
CA LYS A 199 -7.28 -11.88 -0.68
C LYS A 199 -6.39 -12.28 -1.87
N GLN A 200 -6.47 -11.60 -2.99
CA GLN A 200 -5.72 -11.91 -4.22
C GLN A 200 -5.32 -10.64 -4.98
N LEU A 201 -4.04 -10.56 -5.39
CA LEU A 201 -3.52 -9.40 -6.15
C LEU A 201 -3.87 -9.43 -7.64
N ASN A 202 -4.28 -10.58 -8.15
CA ASN A 202 -4.60 -10.79 -9.57
C ASN A 202 -6.10 -10.63 -9.89
N ASP A 203 -6.91 -10.18 -8.92
CA ASP A 203 -8.31 -9.86 -9.17
C ASP A 203 -8.41 -8.59 -10.03
N SER A 204 -9.16 -8.68 -11.13
CA SER A 204 -9.45 -7.52 -11.99
C SER A 204 -10.17 -6.39 -11.25
N LYS A 205 -10.82 -6.68 -10.12
CA LYS A 205 -11.53 -5.75 -9.27
C LYS A 205 -10.69 -5.18 -8.12
N ILE A 206 -9.42 -5.59 -8.00
CA ILE A 206 -8.56 -5.16 -6.89
C ILE A 206 -8.55 -3.63 -6.72
N TYR A 207 -8.59 -2.89 -7.83
CA TYR A 207 -8.58 -1.43 -7.81
C TYR A 207 -9.88 -0.83 -7.29
N GLU A 208 -11.00 -1.54 -7.44
CA GLU A 208 -12.29 -1.17 -6.84
C GLU A 208 -12.22 -1.34 -5.32
N HIS A 209 -11.56 -2.40 -4.82
CA HIS A 209 -11.35 -2.65 -3.40
C HIS A 209 -10.42 -1.61 -2.73
N LEU A 210 -9.44 -1.03 -3.46
CA LEU A 210 -8.58 0.03 -2.91
C LEU A 210 -9.31 1.35 -2.74
N ARG A 211 -10.40 1.54 -3.46
CA ARG A 211 -11.12 2.80 -3.54
C ARG A 211 -11.96 3.04 -2.29
N GLY A 212 -11.71 4.15 -1.63
CA GLY A 212 -12.44 4.54 -0.43
C GLY A 212 -11.80 4.06 0.87
N HIS A 213 -10.69 3.31 0.79
CA HIS A 213 -9.98 2.83 1.97
C HIS A 213 -8.65 3.55 2.13
N TRP A 214 -8.24 3.75 3.36
CA TRP A 214 -6.98 4.38 3.76
C TRP A 214 -5.95 3.35 4.21
N ILE A 215 -6.36 2.42 5.10
CA ILE A 215 -5.53 1.33 5.59
C ILE A 215 -6.10 0.00 5.08
N MET A 216 -5.26 -0.73 4.34
CA MET A 216 -5.60 -2.03 3.78
C MET A 216 -4.81 -3.12 4.48
N GLU A 217 -5.46 -4.06 5.14
CA GLU A 217 -4.81 -5.19 5.78
C GLU A 217 -4.69 -6.38 4.83
N MET A 218 -3.49 -6.98 4.80
CA MET A 218 -3.14 -8.12 3.95
C MET A 218 -2.81 -9.36 4.79
N SER A 219 -3.68 -9.75 5.70
CA SER A 219 -3.42 -10.82 6.67
C SER A 219 -3.25 -12.21 6.05
N GLU A 220 -4.20 -12.66 5.24
CA GLU A 220 -4.17 -13.99 4.62
C GLU A 220 -3.07 -14.12 3.55
N MET A 221 -2.78 -13.05 2.84
CA MET A 221 -1.75 -13.03 1.82
C MET A 221 -0.35 -13.16 2.41
N ILE A 222 -0.10 -12.52 3.56
CA ILE A 222 1.17 -12.63 4.27
C ILE A 222 1.40 -14.06 4.76
N ALA A 223 0.36 -14.73 5.24
CA ALA A 223 0.45 -16.11 5.70
C ALA A 223 0.77 -17.11 4.56
N ALA A 224 0.42 -16.78 3.33
CA ALA A 224 0.57 -17.62 2.14
C ALA A 224 1.71 -17.17 1.19
N ILE A 225 2.61 -16.29 1.63
CA ILE A 225 3.69 -15.78 0.77
C ILE A 225 4.61 -16.90 0.31
N SER A 226 4.60 -17.18 -0.98
CA SER A 226 5.61 -17.97 -1.68
C SER A 226 6.61 -17.04 -2.39
N ALA A 227 7.75 -17.57 -2.84
CA ALA A 227 8.73 -16.78 -3.57
C ALA A 227 8.14 -16.08 -4.81
N LYS A 228 7.19 -16.73 -5.51
CA LYS A 228 6.49 -16.14 -6.67
C LYS A 228 5.53 -15.04 -6.26
N SER A 229 4.71 -15.27 -5.24
CA SER A 229 3.75 -14.27 -4.74
C SER A 229 4.46 -13.07 -4.11
N ASN A 230 5.67 -13.24 -3.58
CA ASN A 230 6.48 -12.16 -3.03
C ASN A 230 6.82 -11.09 -4.10
N GLU A 231 7.20 -11.49 -5.32
CA GLU A 231 7.46 -10.53 -6.41
C GLU A 231 6.19 -9.78 -6.84
N GLU A 232 5.04 -10.44 -6.84
CA GLU A 232 3.75 -9.82 -7.13
C GLU A 232 3.38 -8.80 -6.04
N ILE A 233 3.53 -9.15 -4.76
CA ILE A 233 3.31 -8.24 -3.62
C ILE A 233 4.23 -7.02 -3.72
N LYS A 234 5.51 -7.21 -3.97
CA LYS A 234 6.48 -6.12 -4.13
C LYS A 234 6.10 -5.17 -5.27
N SER A 235 5.77 -5.73 -6.42
CA SER A 235 5.30 -4.96 -7.57
C SER A 235 4.03 -4.18 -7.23
N PHE A 236 3.11 -4.82 -6.52
CA PHE A 236 1.86 -4.19 -6.10
C PHE A 236 2.07 -3.06 -5.10
N LEU A 237 2.86 -3.26 -4.04
CA LEU A 237 3.14 -2.24 -3.02
C LEU A 237 3.82 -0.99 -3.62
N THR A 238 4.70 -1.18 -4.61
CA THR A 238 5.49 -0.08 -5.21
C THR A 238 4.67 0.86 -6.08
N ARG A 239 3.47 0.48 -6.51
CA ARG A 239 2.65 1.30 -7.40
C ARG A 239 2.25 2.61 -6.74
N GLN A 240 2.40 3.70 -7.47
CA GLN A 240 2.01 5.04 -7.04
C GLN A 240 0.65 5.45 -7.62
N LYS A 241 0.24 4.80 -8.71
CA LYS A 241 -1.04 5.00 -9.39
C LYS A 241 -1.54 3.67 -9.93
N ASP A 242 -2.83 3.57 -10.08
CA ASP A 242 -3.52 2.45 -10.69
C ASP A 242 -4.36 2.98 -11.86
N THR A 243 -4.20 2.36 -13.03
CA THR A 243 -4.93 2.75 -14.25
C THR A 243 -6.03 1.74 -14.46
N TYR A 244 -7.27 2.18 -14.39
CA TYR A 244 -8.42 1.34 -14.65
C TYR A 244 -9.62 2.15 -15.14
N ARG A 245 -10.58 1.45 -15.77
CA ARG A 245 -11.83 2.04 -16.21
C ARG A 245 -12.97 1.56 -15.32
N ASN A 246 -13.71 2.51 -14.70
CA ASN A 246 -14.91 2.12 -14.00
C ASN A 246 -15.95 1.52 -14.98
N PRO A 247 -16.84 0.64 -14.50
CA PRO A 247 -17.98 0.24 -15.29
C PRO A 247 -18.74 1.49 -15.78
N TYR A 248 -19.02 1.53 -17.08
CA TYR A 248 -19.72 2.63 -17.79
C TYR A 248 -18.90 3.92 -18.04
N ASP A 249 -17.67 4.06 -17.54
CA ASP A 249 -16.82 5.18 -17.93
C ASP A 249 -16.31 5.02 -19.36
N LYS A 250 -16.22 6.13 -20.09
CA LYS A 250 -15.80 6.13 -21.49
C LYS A 250 -14.28 5.98 -21.64
N TYR A 251 -13.53 6.42 -20.64
CA TYR A 251 -12.06 6.48 -20.66
C TYR A 251 -11.49 5.77 -19.43
N GLU A 252 -10.29 5.21 -19.59
CA GLU A 252 -9.44 4.81 -18.47
C GLU A 252 -8.96 6.06 -17.73
N GLU A 253 -8.84 5.95 -16.43
CA GLU A 253 -8.39 7.03 -15.57
C GLU A 253 -7.22 6.56 -14.69
N ASP A 254 -6.16 7.38 -14.69
CA ASP A 254 -5.03 7.20 -13.76
C ASP A 254 -5.44 7.71 -12.37
N ARG A 255 -5.57 6.80 -11.41
CA ARG A 255 -5.87 7.16 -10.02
C ARG A 255 -4.63 7.03 -9.16
N LYS A 256 -4.21 8.13 -8.60
CA LYS A 256 -3.11 8.16 -7.63
C LYS A 256 -3.53 7.46 -6.35
N ARG A 257 -2.66 6.55 -5.84
CA ARG A 257 -2.95 5.83 -4.60
C ARG A 257 -3.02 6.76 -3.40
N GLN A 258 -4.03 6.52 -2.58
CA GLN A 258 -4.28 7.21 -1.32
C GLN A 258 -4.23 6.27 -0.13
N CYS A 259 -4.16 4.96 -0.36
CA CYS A 259 -4.06 3.94 0.67
C CYS A 259 -2.62 3.55 0.97
N ILE A 260 -2.42 2.97 2.17
CA ILE A 260 -1.24 2.24 2.61
C ILE A 260 -1.62 0.80 2.95
N PHE A 261 -0.61 -0.05 3.06
CA PHE A 261 -0.80 -1.46 3.36
C PHE A 261 -0.24 -1.83 4.72
N ALA A 262 -1.01 -2.61 5.47
CA ALA A 262 -0.62 -3.19 6.74
C ALA A 262 -0.71 -4.71 6.66
N GLY A 263 -0.01 -5.40 7.53
CA GLY A 263 -0.02 -6.85 7.56
C GLY A 263 -0.16 -7.41 8.96
N SER A 264 -0.83 -8.54 9.08
CA SER A 264 -0.86 -9.30 10.32
C SER A 264 -0.61 -10.79 10.03
N THR A 265 0.15 -11.44 10.91
CA THR A 265 0.42 -12.87 10.80
C THR A 265 0.68 -13.50 12.15
N ASN A 266 0.39 -14.79 12.25
CA ASN A 266 0.74 -15.61 13.42
C ASN A 266 2.06 -16.37 13.18
N THR A 267 2.53 -16.42 11.95
CA THR A 267 3.76 -17.11 11.55
C THR A 267 4.95 -16.19 11.76
N ARG A 268 5.90 -16.58 12.61
CA ARG A 268 7.09 -15.78 12.89
C ARG A 268 7.98 -15.61 11.65
N GLN A 269 8.28 -16.69 10.96
CA GLN A 269 9.10 -16.70 9.74
C GLN A 269 8.20 -16.61 8.50
N PHE A 270 7.55 -15.47 8.29
CA PHE A 270 6.62 -15.26 7.19
C PHE A 270 7.25 -14.65 5.95
N ILE A 271 8.40 -14.00 6.09
CA ILE A 271 9.09 -13.34 4.98
C ILE A 271 9.88 -14.42 4.23
N PRO A 272 9.57 -14.69 2.95
CA PRO A 272 10.37 -15.60 2.16
C PRO A 272 11.81 -15.11 2.07
N PHE A 273 12.75 -16.05 2.03
CA PHE A 273 14.11 -15.70 1.75
C PHE A 273 14.19 -15.05 0.36
N ASP A 274 14.55 -13.76 0.35
CA ASP A 274 14.66 -12.98 -0.88
C ASP A 274 15.68 -11.86 -0.72
N ARG A 275 16.57 -11.78 -1.69
CA ARG A 275 17.71 -10.87 -1.70
C ARG A 275 17.37 -9.41 -2.02
N THR A 276 16.15 -9.14 -2.53
CA THR A 276 15.85 -7.83 -3.14
C THR A 276 14.59 -7.14 -2.61
N GLY A 277 13.72 -7.82 -1.89
CA GLY A 277 12.37 -7.31 -1.61
C GLY A 277 11.93 -7.30 -0.16
N ALA A 278 12.62 -7.98 0.71
CA ALA A 278 12.28 -8.05 2.13
C ALA A 278 12.23 -6.66 2.81
N ARG A 279 12.89 -5.64 2.25
CA ARG A 279 12.92 -4.27 2.80
C ARG A 279 11.55 -3.63 2.97
N ARG A 280 10.53 -4.06 2.21
CA ARG A 280 9.17 -3.50 2.28
C ARG A 280 8.38 -3.98 3.48
N PHE A 281 8.79 -5.07 4.08
CA PHE A 281 8.15 -5.58 5.28
C PHE A 281 8.83 -5.00 6.52
N LEU A 282 8.04 -4.33 7.35
CA LEU A 282 8.46 -3.77 8.64
C LEU A 282 7.83 -4.61 9.77
N PRO A 283 8.38 -5.78 10.07
CA PRO A 283 7.81 -6.67 11.09
C PRO A 283 8.03 -6.09 12.49
N ILE A 284 7.00 -6.19 13.34
CA ILE A 284 7.07 -5.94 14.77
C ILE A 284 6.51 -7.16 15.48
N ALA A 285 7.32 -7.77 16.36
CA ALA A 285 6.85 -8.82 17.25
C ALA A 285 5.93 -8.24 18.31
N ILE A 286 4.79 -8.88 18.52
CA ILE A 286 3.83 -8.52 19.56
C ILE A 286 3.58 -9.69 20.50
N ASP A 287 3.24 -9.36 21.75
CA ASP A 287 2.91 -10.32 22.78
C ASP A 287 1.73 -9.80 23.61
N SER A 288 0.53 -10.26 23.27
CA SER A 288 -0.70 -9.77 23.93
C SER A 288 -0.72 -10.01 25.44
N SER A 289 0.09 -10.93 25.98
CA SER A 289 0.21 -11.14 27.42
C SER A 289 0.92 -9.99 28.14
N LYS A 290 1.67 -9.17 27.41
CA LYS A 290 2.38 -7.98 27.91
C LYS A 290 1.65 -6.67 27.62
N ALA A 291 0.54 -6.73 26.88
CA ALA A 291 -0.26 -5.54 26.61
C ALA A 291 -0.83 -4.96 27.90
N GLU A 292 -0.78 -3.65 28.04
CA GLU A 292 -1.34 -2.96 29.22
C GLU A 292 -2.85 -3.07 29.28
N LYS A 293 -3.51 -3.13 28.10
CA LYS A 293 -4.95 -3.19 27.94
C LYS A 293 -5.31 -3.89 26.63
N HIS A 294 -6.35 -4.71 26.68
CA HIS A 294 -6.90 -5.25 25.42
C HIS A 294 -7.66 -4.17 24.67
N ILE A 295 -7.47 -4.08 23.38
CA ILE A 295 -8.00 -2.99 22.54
C ILE A 295 -9.55 -2.89 22.55
N LEU A 296 -10.25 -3.99 22.84
CA LEU A 296 -11.70 -4.06 22.93
C LEU A 296 -12.26 -3.93 24.36
N ASP A 297 -11.41 -3.76 25.39
CA ASP A 297 -11.89 -3.58 26.78
C ASP A 297 -12.71 -2.29 26.91
N ASP A 298 -12.31 -1.24 26.19
CA ASP A 298 -13.03 0.03 26.10
C ASP A 298 -12.81 0.63 24.72
N GLU A 299 -13.75 0.34 23.79
CA GLU A 299 -13.66 0.82 22.42
C GLU A 299 -13.66 2.35 22.32
N LYS A 300 -14.46 3.02 23.17
CA LYS A 300 -14.55 4.49 23.15
C LYS A 300 -13.22 5.13 23.56
N GLU A 301 -12.58 4.62 24.62
CA GLU A 301 -11.28 5.09 25.04
C GLU A 301 -10.21 4.79 23.98
N ALA A 302 -10.23 3.59 23.41
CA ALA A 302 -9.28 3.22 22.36
C ALA A 302 -9.41 4.14 21.14
N ARG A 303 -10.62 4.41 20.64
CA ARG A 303 -10.81 5.33 19.51
C ARG A 303 -10.31 6.74 19.85
N ALA A 304 -10.62 7.28 21.03
CA ALA A 304 -10.09 8.57 21.47
C ALA A 304 -8.55 8.58 21.58
N TYR A 305 -7.94 7.46 21.95
CA TYR A 305 -6.48 7.32 21.94
C TYR A 305 -5.90 7.40 20.54
N PHE A 306 -6.55 6.76 19.54
CA PHE A 306 -6.13 6.83 18.14
C PHE A 306 -6.35 8.21 17.54
N ASP A 307 -7.41 8.95 17.92
CA ASP A 307 -7.59 10.35 17.52
C ASP A 307 -6.38 11.19 17.96
N GLN A 308 -5.96 11.06 19.21
CA GLN A 308 -4.80 11.78 19.73
C GLN A 308 -3.47 11.29 19.15
N LEU A 309 -3.34 10.01 18.79
CA LEU A 309 -2.18 9.48 18.07
C LEU A 309 -2.06 10.14 16.70
N TRP A 310 -3.16 10.32 16.00
CA TRP A 310 -3.15 11.01 14.71
C TRP A 310 -2.94 12.52 14.87
N ALA A 311 -3.43 13.14 15.92
CA ALA A 311 -3.14 14.54 16.23
C ALA A 311 -1.63 14.76 16.44
N GLU A 312 -0.95 13.86 17.19
CA GLU A 312 0.52 13.83 17.32
C GLU A 312 1.21 13.66 15.96
N ALA A 313 0.73 12.72 15.14
CA ALA A 313 1.28 12.47 13.82
C ALA A 313 1.12 13.67 12.89
N MET A 314 -0.01 14.38 12.95
CA MET A 314 -0.27 15.61 12.19
C MET A 314 0.69 16.72 12.58
N GLU A 315 0.97 16.92 13.89
CA GLU A 315 1.95 17.90 14.36
C GLU A 315 3.33 17.61 13.77
N ILE A 316 3.80 16.36 13.84
CA ILE A 316 5.09 15.94 13.27
C ILE A 316 5.09 16.17 11.74
N TYR A 317 4.00 15.81 11.06
CA TYR A 317 3.90 15.97 9.63
C TYR A 317 3.99 17.44 9.20
N TRP A 318 3.23 18.33 9.84
CA TRP A 318 3.19 19.74 9.45
C TRP A 318 4.42 20.55 9.90
N SER A 319 5.03 20.22 11.04
CA SER A 319 6.25 20.87 11.51
C SER A 319 7.49 20.52 10.65
N THR A 320 7.47 19.40 9.93
CA THR A 320 8.59 19.03 9.06
C THR A 320 8.52 19.74 7.72
N GLU A 321 9.51 20.57 7.38
CA GLU A 321 9.56 21.28 6.11
C GLU A 321 9.66 20.32 4.89
N ASN A 322 10.63 19.43 4.93
CA ASN A 322 10.85 18.46 3.84
C ASN A 322 10.04 17.18 4.04
N LYS A 323 8.82 17.15 3.51
CA LYS A 323 7.93 15.97 3.61
C LYS A 323 8.53 14.69 3.04
N SER A 324 9.50 14.76 2.13
CA SER A 324 10.15 13.57 1.57
C SER A 324 11.16 12.93 2.53
N SER A 325 11.64 13.66 3.54
CA SER A 325 12.50 13.09 4.58
C SER A 325 11.72 12.19 5.53
N LEU A 326 10.42 12.44 5.72
CA LEU A 326 9.54 11.63 6.55
C LEU A 326 9.34 10.21 6.01
N LEU A 327 9.58 10.01 4.71
CA LEU A 327 9.43 8.73 4.01
C LEU A 327 10.78 8.02 3.82
N LYS A 328 11.74 8.28 4.69
CA LYS A 328 13.08 7.66 4.63
C LYS A 328 13.59 7.42 6.04
N PHE A 329 14.10 6.23 6.27
CA PHE A 329 14.86 5.93 7.46
C PHE A 329 16.30 6.47 7.36
N SER A 330 16.93 6.73 8.50
CA SER A 330 18.37 6.95 8.57
C SER A 330 19.11 5.64 8.21
N LYS A 331 20.36 5.75 7.74
CA LYS A 331 21.17 4.57 7.43
C LYS A 331 21.32 3.61 8.62
N GLU A 332 21.45 4.16 9.82
CA GLU A 332 21.54 3.36 11.04
C GLU A 332 20.22 2.61 11.33
N MET A 333 19.08 3.28 11.09
CA MET A 333 17.78 2.65 11.26
C MET A 333 17.54 1.58 10.19
N GLU A 334 17.91 1.83 8.93
CA GLU A 334 17.84 0.81 7.86
C GLU A 334 18.62 -0.45 8.21
N GLN A 335 19.81 -0.32 8.80
CA GLN A 335 20.60 -1.45 9.28
C GLN A 335 19.89 -2.21 10.41
N LYS A 336 19.40 -1.49 11.44
CA LYS A 336 18.64 -2.10 12.54
C LYS A 336 17.40 -2.83 12.04
N ILE A 337 16.65 -2.22 11.12
CA ILE A 337 15.47 -2.86 10.49
C ILE A 337 15.90 -4.12 9.73
N SER A 338 16.99 -4.05 8.98
CA SER A 338 17.50 -5.19 8.22
C SER A 338 17.92 -6.36 9.12
N GLU A 339 18.59 -6.08 10.23
CA GLU A 339 18.98 -7.09 11.22
C GLU A 339 17.75 -7.67 11.96
N TYR A 340 16.85 -6.83 12.41
CA TYR A 340 15.63 -7.26 13.09
C TYR A 340 14.76 -8.13 12.18
N ARG A 341 14.66 -7.79 10.92
CA ARG A 341 13.89 -8.53 9.89
C ARG A 341 14.39 -9.96 9.69
N LYS A 342 15.68 -10.24 9.88
CA LYS A 342 16.24 -11.60 9.75
C LYS A 342 15.53 -12.63 10.66
N GLN A 343 15.01 -12.19 11.82
CA GLN A 343 14.28 -13.06 12.73
C GLN A 343 12.93 -13.53 12.18
N PHE A 344 12.41 -12.84 11.17
CA PHE A 344 11.13 -13.12 10.51
C PHE A 344 11.29 -13.68 9.10
N THR A 345 12.53 -13.82 8.64
CA THR A 345 12.85 -14.38 7.33
C THR A 345 13.00 -15.89 7.44
N GLN A 346 12.41 -16.60 6.48
CA GLN A 346 12.55 -18.06 6.38
C GLN A 346 14.03 -18.42 6.19
N GLU A 347 14.44 -19.52 6.78
CA GLU A 347 15.78 -20.05 6.57
C GLU A 347 15.95 -20.51 5.13
N ASP A 348 17.09 -20.17 4.53
CA ASP A 348 17.48 -20.71 3.24
C ASP A 348 18.05 -22.13 3.43
N THR A 349 17.17 -23.12 3.29
CA THR A 349 17.56 -24.54 3.40
C THR A 349 18.64 -24.91 2.38
N MET A 350 18.62 -24.29 1.18
CA MET A 350 19.66 -24.50 0.17
C MET A 350 21.02 -23.99 0.62
N ALA A 351 21.07 -22.81 1.25
CA ALA A 351 22.31 -22.28 1.80
C ALA A 351 22.87 -23.19 2.92
N GLY A 352 22.00 -23.67 3.79
CA GLY A 352 22.38 -24.63 4.82
C GLY A 352 22.95 -25.94 4.25
N MET A 353 22.31 -26.48 3.21
CA MET A 353 22.82 -27.69 2.51
C MET A 353 24.15 -27.42 1.83
N ILE A 354 24.30 -26.29 1.14
CA ILE A 354 25.56 -25.90 0.48
C ILE A 354 26.67 -25.72 1.53
N GLN A 355 26.42 -25.00 2.63
CA GLN A 355 27.41 -24.78 3.68
C GLN A 355 27.84 -26.11 4.32
N GLY A 356 26.88 -26.98 4.70
CA GLY A 356 27.19 -28.28 5.27
C GLY A 356 27.99 -29.18 4.34
N TRP A 357 27.69 -29.17 3.04
CA TRP A 357 28.48 -29.87 2.06
C TRP A 357 29.92 -29.28 1.93
N LEU A 358 30.01 -27.94 1.85
CA LEU A 358 31.32 -27.24 1.76
C LEU A 358 32.21 -27.45 2.98
N ASP A 359 31.65 -27.54 4.17
CA ASP A 359 32.38 -27.80 5.40
C ASP A 359 33.02 -29.20 5.38
N ALA A 360 32.35 -30.16 4.76
CA ALA A 360 32.88 -31.53 4.55
C ALA A 360 33.79 -31.66 3.31
N TYR A 361 33.70 -30.70 2.39
CA TYR A 361 34.44 -30.75 1.13
C TYR A 361 35.93 -30.48 1.35
N LYS A 362 36.79 -31.36 0.82
CA LYS A 362 38.25 -31.30 1.02
C LYS A 362 38.98 -30.50 -0.06
N GLY A 363 38.32 -30.13 -1.14
CA GLY A 363 38.94 -29.38 -2.24
C GLY A 363 39.10 -27.89 -1.91
N THR A 364 39.90 -27.20 -2.71
CA THR A 364 40.16 -25.76 -2.57
C THR A 364 39.27 -24.89 -3.42
N HIS A 365 38.73 -25.43 -4.52
CA HIS A 365 37.86 -24.69 -5.46
C HIS A 365 36.58 -25.46 -5.70
N VAL A 366 35.48 -24.71 -5.88
CA VAL A 366 34.16 -25.26 -6.25
C VAL A 366 33.53 -24.42 -7.34
N CYS A 367 32.64 -25.01 -8.13
CA CYS A 367 31.82 -24.30 -9.11
C CYS A 367 30.31 -24.60 -8.90
N SER A 368 29.47 -23.80 -9.50
CA SER A 368 28.00 -23.94 -9.35
C SER A 368 27.46 -25.28 -9.82
N VAL A 369 28.02 -25.84 -10.92
CA VAL A 369 27.61 -27.16 -11.44
C VAL A 369 27.99 -28.27 -10.48
N GLN A 370 29.15 -28.17 -9.86
CA GLN A 370 29.61 -29.13 -8.86
C GLN A 370 28.70 -29.11 -7.62
N ILE A 371 28.39 -27.93 -7.10
CA ILE A 371 27.49 -27.77 -5.97
C ILE A 371 26.12 -28.37 -6.32
N TRP A 372 25.59 -28.08 -7.52
CA TRP A 372 24.33 -28.64 -7.98
C TRP A 372 24.30 -30.17 -7.98
N LYS A 373 25.36 -30.80 -8.48
CA LYS A 373 25.42 -32.25 -8.57
C LYS A 373 25.76 -32.90 -7.23
N GLU A 374 26.73 -32.39 -6.48
CA GLU A 374 27.25 -33.05 -5.31
C GLU A 374 26.58 -32.66 -4.00
N ALA A 375 26.18 -31.39 -3.82
CA ALA A 375 25.50 -30.94 -2.60
C ALA A 375 24.00 -31.28 -2.62
N PHE A 376 23.38 -31.33 -3.82
CA PHE A 376 21.94 -31.60 -3.97
C PHE A 376 21.62 -32.97 -4.60
N ASP A 377 22.64 -33.81 -4.86
CA ASP A 377 22.51 -35.14 -5.46
C ASP A 377 21.79 -35.14 -6.83
N HIS A 378 22.05 -34.12 -7.64
CA HIS A 378 21.41 -33.94 -8.95
C HIS A 378 22.35 -34.36 -10.09
N PHE A 379 22.80 -35.60 -10.13
CA PHE A 379 23.68 -36.12 -11.16
C PHE A 379 23.00 -36.37 -12.51
N GLU A 380 21.67 -36.47 -12.52
CA GLU A 380 20.89 -36.87 -13.67
C GLU A 380 20.81 -35.79 -14.78
N ARG A 381 20.98 -34.54 -14.41
CA ARG A 381 20.83 -33.40 -15.35
C ARG A 381 21.77 -32.23 -14.99
N GLU A 382 22.05 -31.39 -15.99
CA GLU A 382 22.70 -30.11 -15.78
C GLU A 382 21.75 -29.08 -15.15
N PRO A 383 22.26 -28.15 -14.32
CA PRO A 383 21.44 -27.11 -13.74
C PRO A 383 20.92 -26.14 -14.82
N LYS A 384 19.67 -25.72 -14.70
CA LYS A 384 19.12 -24.64 -15.52
C LYS A 384 19.73 -23.30 -15.12
N LYS A 385 19.63 -22.31 -16.00
CA LYS A 385 20.22 -20.97 -15.78
C LYS A 385 19.77 -20.31 -14.46
N PHE A 386 18.51 -20.47 -14.09
CA PHE A 386 18.00 -19.91 -12.83
C PHE A 386 18.58 -20.61 -11.60
N GLU A 387 18.73 -21.94 -11.63
CA GLU A 387 19.33 -22.74 -10.55
C GLU A 387 20.82 -22.38 -10.37
N THR A 388 21.55 -22.23 -11.48
CA THR A 388 22.94 -21.75 -11.45
C THR A 388 23.06 -20.35 -10.85
N ASN A 389 22.16 -19.43 -11.23
CA ASN A 389 22.14 -18.07 -10.68
C ASN A 389 21.84 -18.07 -9.19
N GLU A 390 20.94 -18.93 -8.74
CA GLU A 390 20.57 -19.07 -7.33
C GLU A 390 21.77 -19.56 -6.49
N ILE A 391 22.43 -20.64 -6.93
CA ILE A 391 23.67 -21.13 -6.28
C ILE A 391 24.75 -20.04 -6.24
N CYS A 392 24.98 -19.36 -7.37
CA CYS A 392 25.98 -18.27 -7.41
C CYS A 392 25.65 -17.19 -6.39
N SER A 393 24.40 -16.83 -6.27
CA SER A 393 23.96 -15.82 -5.34
C SER A 393 24.08 -16.27 -3.88
N ILE A 394 23.78 -17.55 -3.54
CA ILE A 394 23.98 -18.12 -2.22
C ILE A 394 25.48 -18.09 -1.85
N MET A 395 26.31 -18.56 -2.74
CA MET A 395 27.76 -18.56 -2.55
C MET A 395 28.36 -17.17 -2.30
N ASP A 396 27.84 -16.16 -3.01
CA ASP A 396 28.37 -14.78 -2.91
C ASP A 396 27.87 -14.02 -1.67
N THR A 397 26.75 -14.45 -1.04
CA THR A 397 26.10 -13.63 -0.01
C THR A 397 25.91 -14.31 1.34
N GLN A 398 25.89 -15.65 1.40
CA GLN A 398 25.54 -16.38 2.61
C GLN A 398 26.60 -17.38 3.07
N ILE A 399 27.42 -17.89 2.16
CA ILE A 399 28.42 -18.89 2.49
C ILE A 399 29.61 -18.23 3.15
N THR A 400 30.06 -18.82 4.25
CA THR A 400 31.26 -18.39 4.98
C THR A 400 32.45 -19.26 4.64
N GLY A 401 33.67 -18.68 4.70
CA GLY A 401 34.91 -19.41 4.45
C GLY A 401 35.23 -19.62 2.98
N TRP A 402 34.45 -19.01 2.06
CA TRP A 402 34.68 -19.09 0.63
C TRP A 402 34.52 -17.71 -0.02
N LYS A 403 35.46 -17.37 -0.91
CA LYS A 403 35.42 -16.12 -1.68
C LYS A 403 35.37 -16.40 -3.17
N ARG A 404 34.78 -15.51 -3.93
CA ARG A 404 34.74 -15.60 -5.38
C ARG A 404 36.13 -15.53 -5.95
N ASP A 405 36.43 -16.47 -6.86
CA ASP A 405 37.67 -16.54 -7.62
C ASP A 405 37.38 -16.40 -9.12
N GLY A 406 38.40 -16.34 -9.93
CA GLY A 406 38.30 -16.20 -11.37
C GLY A 406 37.74 -17.44 -12.07
N ILE A 407 38.40 -17.89 -13.13
CA ILE A 407 38.04 -19.10 -13.87
C ILE A 407 39.01 -20.21 -13.50
N HIS A 408 38.47 -21.29 -12.93
CA HIS A 408 39.24 -22.49 -12.58
C HIS A 408 38.92 -23.64 -13.55
N ARG A 409 39.88 -24.58 -13.73
CA ARG A 409 39.72 -25.75 -14.59
C ARG A 409 39.52 -27.01 -13.74
N PHE A 410 38.31 -27.50 -13.69
CA PHE A 410 37.87 -28.71 -12.97
C PHE A 410 38.01 -29.97 -13.83
N SER A 411 39.24 -30.24 -14.33
CA SER A 411 39.46 -31.31 -15.32
C SER A 411 39.35 -32.70 -14.72
N LYS A 412 39.76 -32.88 -13.45
CA LYS A 412 39.71 -34.18 -12.76
C LYS A 412 38.28 -34.57 -12.38
N GLU A 413 37.48 -33.58 -12.05
CA GLU A 413 36.08 -33.74 -11.63
C GLU A 413 35.10 -33.78 -12.82
N GLY A 414 35.57 -33.53 -14.05
CA GLY A 414 34.72 -33.55 -15.24
C GLY A 414 33.86 -32.30 -15.48
N TYR A 415 34.01 -31.24 -14.67
CA TYR A 415 33.22 -30.02 -14.79
C TYR A 415 33.81 -28.96 -15.75
N GLY A 416 34.98 -29.21 -16.32
CA GLY A 416 35.60 -28.35 -17.32
C GLY A 416 36.09 -27.00 -16.75
N ARG A 417 36.03 -25.94 -17.58
CA ARG A 417 36.47 -24.59 -17.22
C ARG A 417 35.30 -23.74 -16.80
N GLN A 418 35.22 -23.35 -15.53
CA GLN A 418 34.10 -22.61 -14.95
C GLN A 418 34.56 -21.50 -14.01
N ARG A 419 33.69 -20.54 -13.74
CA ARG A 419 33.83 -19.59 -12.63
C ARG A 419 33.76 -20.37 -11.32
N SER A 420 34.61 -19.97 -10.36
CA SER A 420 34.79 -20.70 -9.11
C SER A 420 34.72 -19.83 -7.87
N TRP A 421 34.61 -20.49 -6.75
CA TRP A 421 34.90 -19.95 -5.42
C TRP A 421 36.07 -20.73 -4.85
N VAL A 422 36.96 -20.05 -4.12
CA VAL A 422 38.13 -20.61 -3.45
C VAL A 422 37.94 -20.53 -1.94
N ARG A 423 38.40 -21.55 -1.22
CA ARG A 423 38.37 -21.56 0.24
C ARG A 423 39.27 -20.47 0.79
N GLU A 424 38.77 -19.66 1.73
CA GLU A 424 39.54 -18.61 2.41
C GLU A 424 40.70 -19.24 3.21
N GLY A 425 41.86 -18.60 3.18
CA GLY A 425 43.08 -19.11 3.83
C GLY A 425 43.93 -20.07 2.97
N THR A 426 43.51 -20.39 1.75
CA THR A 426 44.39 -21.02 0.78
C THR A 426 45.29 -19.95 0.15
N GLU A 427 46.58 -19.94 0.48
CA GLU A 427 47.58 -19.08 -0.17
C GLU A 427 47.64 -19.39 -1.66
N GLU A 428 47.50 -18.37 -2.50
CA GLU A 428 47.73 -18.45 -3.93
C GLU A 428 49.22 -18.80 -4.18
N GLY A 429 49.48 -20.06 -4.51
CA GLY A 429 50.71 -20.41 -5.22
C GLY A 429 50.73 -19.67 -6.56
N GLY A 430 51.55 -18.63 -6.66
CA GLY A 430 51.55 -17.66 -7.74
C GLY A 430 51.60 -18.25 -9.14
N ASN A 431 50.77 -17.70 -10.00
CA ASN A 431 51.11 -17.42 -11.41
C ASN A 431 50.19 -16.32 -11.94
N CYS A 432 50.56 -15.10 -11.63
CA CYS A 432 50.00 -13.92 -12.30
C CYS A 432 50.80 -13.73 -13.62
N LEU A 433 50.31 -14.32 -14.70
CA LEU A 433 50.75 -13.90 -16.04
C LEU A 433 49.86 -12.76 -16.50
N LEU A 434 50.29 -11.55 -16.20
CA LEU A 434 49.86 -10.32 -16.86
C LEU A 434 50.22 -10.41 -18.36
N TYR A 435 49.27 -10.75 -19.20
CA TYR A 435 49.35 -10.52 -20.62
C TYR A 435 48.72 -9.16 -20.94
N THR A 436 49.55 -8.12 -20.93
CA THR A 436 49.26 -6.87 -21.60
C THR A 436 49.96 -6.90 -22.95
N SER A 437 49.29 -7.36 -24.00
CA SER A 437 49.68 -6.99 -25.36
C SER A 437 48.40 -6.58 -26.13
N PRO A 438 48.39 -5.39 -26.73
CA PRO A 438 47.26 -4.97 -27.54
C PRO A 438 47.22 -5.79 -28.83
N SER A 439 46.05 -6.27 -29.17
CA SER A 439 45.72 -6.96 -30.41
C SER A 439 45.99 -6.05 -31.61
N PRO A 440 46.60 -6.55 -32.73
CA PRO A 440 46.90 -5.77 -33.92
C PRO A 440 45.69 -5.42 -34.80
N ARG A 441 44.45 -5.48 -34.29
CA ARG A 441 43.24 -5.28 -35.11
C ARG A 441 42.60 -3.90 -35.01
N ASP A 442 43.10 -2.97 -34.21
CA ASP A 442 42.53 -1.62 -34.07
C ASP A 442 43.26 -0.52 -34.92
N ARG A 443 43.90 -0.93 -36.00
CA ARG A 443 44.29 0.04 -37.04
C ARG A 443 43.53 -0.25 -38.31
N THR A 444 42.45 0.44 -38.52
CA THR A 444 41.92 0.97 -39.79
C THR A 444 40.39 1.20 -39.65
N ARG A 445 40.02 2.47 -39.44
CA ARG A 445 38.93 3.17 -40.07
C ARG A 445 38.85 4.60 -39.54
N SER A 446 39.71 5.44 -40.09
CA SER A 446 39.44 6.85 -40.27
C SER A 446 39.26 7.09 -41.77
N ARG A 447 38.03 7.27 -42.15
CA ARG A 447 37.61 8.16 -43.25
C ARG A 447 36.13 8.32 -43.22
#